data_1a11a7a06aa17e44a2dd3b09f1ec72fd
#
_entry.id   1a11a7a06aa17e44a2dd3b09f1ec72fd
#
_cell.length_a   1.000
_cell.length_b   1.000
_cell.length_c   1.000
_cell.angle_alpha   90.00
_cell.angle_beta   90.00
_cell.angle_gamma   90.00
#
_symmetry.space_group_name_H-M   'P 1'
#
loop_
_entity.id
_entity.type
_entity.pdbx_description
1 polymer ?
#
loop_
_entity_poly.entity_id
_entity_poly.type
_entity_poly.pdbx_seq_one_letter_code
_entity_poly.pdbx_strand_id
1 'polypeptide(L)'
;MSATAWIVLALVAVVVIWAIAVYNRLVQLRNRIANAFGQIDVQLKRRYDLVPNLVEVARGYLAHEAATLEAVIKARGQAQGAAAAARAAPTSASAIGALAVAEQALGGSLGRLMMVAESYPELKAD
;
A
#
# COMPACT_ATOMS: atom_id res chain seq x y z
N MET A 1 -3.35 29.45 49.89
CA MET A 1 -2.50 29.37 48.68
C MET A 1 -2.29 30.75 48.11
N SER A 2 -1.05 31.04 47.75
CA SER A 2 -0.71 32.31 47.11
C SER A 2 -1.24 32.39 45.69
N ALA A 3 -1.35 33.61 45.17
CA ALA A 3 -1.75 33.84 43.77
C ALA A 3 -0.79 33.11 42.80
N THR A 4 0.48 33.10 43.13
CA THR A 4 1.51 32.40 42.33
C THR A 4 1.22 30.91 42.24
N ALA A 5 0.81 30.29 43.36
CA ALA A 5 0.46 28.87 43.37
C ALA A 5 -0.74 28.58 42.46
N TRP A 6 -1.74 29.44 42.46
CA TRP A 6 -2.92 29.29 41.57
C TRP A 6 -2.56 29.46 40.09
N ILE A 7 -1.66 30.40 39.78
CA ILE A 7 -1.18 30.62 38.42
C ILE A 7 -0.43 29.37 37.90
N VAL A 8 0.46 28.83 38.73
CA VAL A 8 1.22 27.62 38.40
C VAL A 8 0.27 26.45 38.15
N LEU A 9 -0.71 26.28 39.05
CA LEU A 9 -1.70 25.21 38.91
C LEU A 9 -2.49 25.33 37.63
N ALA A 10 -2.91 26.55 37.27
CA ALA A 10 -3.65 26.81 36.03
C ALA A 10 -2.79 26.51 34.80
N LEU A 11 -1.52 26.89 34.81
CA LEU A 11 -0.59 26.59 33.73
C LEU A 11 -0.40 25.08 33.53
N VAL A 12 -0.22 24.35 34.63
CA VAL A 12 -0.08 22.91 34.60
C VAL A 12 -1.35 22.27 34.03
N ALA A 13 -2.52 22.74 34.45
CA ALA A 13 -3.80 22.22 33.93
C ALA A 13 -3.93 22.45 32.42
N VAL A 14 -3.56 23.63 31.94
CA VAL A 14 -3.61 23.96 30.50
C VAL A 14 -2.68 23.04 29.70
N VAL A 15 -1.45 22.83 30.20
CA VAL A 15 -0.47 21.95 29.54
C VAL A 15 -1.00 20.51 29.49
N VAL A 16 -1.59 20.01 30.57
CA VAL A 16 -2.14 18.65 30.62
C VAL A 16 -3.30 18.50 29.63
N ILE A 17 -4.22 19.46 29.58
CA ILE A 17 -5.35 19.44 28.66
C ILE A 17 -4.84 19.46 27.22
N TRP A 18 -3.87 20.31 26.93
CA TRP A 18 -3.26 20.39 25.61
C TRP A 18 -2.59 19.08 25.21
N ALA A 19 -1.84 18.46 26.13
CA ALA A 19 -1.17 17.18 25.88
C ALA A 19 -2.17 16.07 25.58
N ILE A 20 -3.28 16.03 26.33
CA ILE A 20 -4.36 15.05 26.10
C ILE A 20 -4.99 15.28 24.74
N ALA A 21 -5.27 16.53 24.38
CA ALA A 21 -5.88 16.87 23.09
C ALA A 21 -4.98 16.47 21.92
N VAL A 22 -3.67 16.73 22.02
CA VAL A 22 -2.69 16.32 21.00
C VAL A 22 -2.62 14.81 20.89
N TYR A 23 -2.56 14.11 22.02
CA TYR A 23 -2.54 12.65 22.04
C TYR A 23 -3.76 12.06 21.35
N ASN A 24 -4.96 12.55 21.68
CA ASN A 24 -6.20 12.08 21.09
C ASN A 24 -6.22 12.31 19.58
N ARG A 25 -5.73 13.47 19.13
CA ARG A 25 -5.65 13.79 17.71
C ARG A 25 -4.69 12.84 16.97
N LEU A 26 -3.53 12.56 17.58
CA LEU A 26 -2.56 11.63 17.00
C LEU A 26 -3.14 10.22 16.88
N VAL A 27 -3.87 9.75 17.88
CA VAL A 27 -4.54 8.45 17.85
C VAL A 27 -5.59 8.41 16.73
N GLN A 28 -6.39 9.47 16.59
CA GLN A 28 -7.38 9.57 15.51
C GLN A 28 -6.75 9.52 14.13
N LEU A 29 -5.66 10.27 13.94
CA LEU A 29 -4.93 10.28 12.65
C LEU A 29 -4.34 8.91 12.36
N ARG A 30 -3.78 8.26 13.35
CA ARG A 30 -3.23 6.91 13.22
C ARG A 30 -4.31 5.92 12.80
N ASN A 31 -5.48 5.99 13.43
CA ASN A 31 -6.60 5.12 13.12
C ASN A 31 -7.14 5.38 11.71
N ARG A 32 -7.18 6.64 11.28
CA ARG A 32 -7.58 6.99 9.91
C ARG A 32 -6.63 6.40 8.88
N ILE A 33 -5.33 6.47 9.13
CA ILE A 33 -4.32 5.89 8.24
C ILE A 33 -4.51 4.38 8.16
N ALA A 34 -4.68 3.71 9.30
CA ALA A 34 -4.87 2.27 9.34
C ALA A 34 -6.14 1.84 8.59
N ASN A 35 -7.24 2.58 8.77
CA ASN A 35 -8.51 2.30 8.09
C ASN A 35 -8.41 2.52 6.59
N ALA A 36 -7.77 3.63 6.18
CA ALA A 36 -7.55 3.93 4.77
C ALA A 36 -6.69 2.86 4.11
N PHE A 37 -5.62 2.44 4.79
CA PHE A 37 -4.77 1.36 4.30
C PHE A 37 -5.55 0.05 4.16
N GLY A 38 -6.43 -0.27 5.11
CA GLY A 38 -7.26 -1.47 5.05
C GLY A 38 -8.11 -1.54 3.78
N GLN A 39 -8.67 -0.40 3.36
CA GLN A 39 -9.46 -0.32 2.13
C GLN A 39 -8.60 -0.54 0.88
N ILE A 40 -7.40 0.06 0.87
CA ILE A 40 -6.43 -0.12 -0.22
C ILE A 40 -5.95 -1.58 -0.26
N ASP A 41 -5.68 -2.17 0.90
CA ASP A 41 -5.15 -3.53 1.02
C ASP A 41 -6.10 -4.58 0.42
N VAL A 42 -7.41 -4.39 0.59
CA VAL A 42 -8.41 -5.28 -0.02
C VAL A 42 -8.29 -5.26 -1.54
N GLN A 43 -8.12 -4.09 -2.15
CA GLN A 43 -7.96 -3.95 -3.59
C GLN A 43 -6.62 -4.52 -4.07
N LEU A 44 -5.56 -4.33 -3.30
CA LEU A 44 -4.24 -4.90 -3.62
C LEU A 44 -4.27 -6.42 -3.59
N LYS A 45 -4.89 -7.01 -2.59
CA LYS A 45 -5.04 -8.47 -2.51
C LYS A 45 -5.77 -9.02 -3.72
N ARG A 46 -6.86 -8.37 -4.12
CA ARG A 46 -7.62 -8.75 -5.29
C ARG A 46 -6.75 -8.70 -6.55
N ARG A 47 -5.95 -7.64 -6.70
CA ARG A 47 -5.03 -7.50 -7.81
C ARG A 47 -4.01 -8.64 -7.82
N TYR A 48 -3.42 -8.96 -6.66
CA TYR A 48 -2.43 -10.04 -6.56
C TYR A 48 -3.03 -11.41 -6.85
N ASP A 49 -4.28 -11.63 -6.49
CA ASP A 49 -4.98 -12.88 -6.76
C ASP A 49 -5.33 -13.04 -8.25
N LEU A 50 -5.56 -11.93 -8.95
CA LEU A 50 -5.89 -11.95 -10.37
C LEU A 50 -4.67 -12.10 -11.28
N VAL A 51 -3.48 -11.66 -10.85
CA VAL A 51 -2.27 -11.70 -11.66
C VAL A 51 -1.90 -13.13 -12.11
N PRO A 52 -1.93 -14.15 -11.24
CA PRO A 52 -1.61 -15.51 -11.69
C PRO A 52 -2.55 -16.01 -12.77
N ASN A 53 -3.85 -15.70 -12.69
CA ASN A 53 -4.83 -16.08 -13.70
C ASN A 53 -4.54 -15.40 -15.04
N LEU A 54 -4.21 -14.10 -14.98
CA LEU A 54 -3.83 -13.35 -16.17
C LEU A 54 -2.58 -13.93 -16.82
N VAL A 55 -1.57 -14.29 -16.03
CA VAL A 55 -0.33 -14.88 -16.51
C VAL A 55 -0.60 -16.24 -17.18
N GLU A 56 -1.47 -17.07 -16.58
CA GLU A 56 -1.82 -18.36 -17.16
C GLU A 56 -2.51 -18.23 -18.52
N VAL A 57 -3.44 -17.29 -18.64
CA VAL A 57 -4.11 -17.01 -19.91
C VAL A 57 -3.10 -16.51 -20.94
N ALA A 58 -2.25 -15.56 -20.54
CA ALA A 58 -1.26 -14.96 -21.44
C ALA A 58 -0.21 -15.99 -21.89
N ARG A 59 0.16 -16.92 -21.02
CA ARG A 59 1.17 -17.94 -21.31
C ARG A 59 0.79 -18.80 -22.51
N GLY A 60 -0.49 -19.06 -22.68
CA GLY A 60 -0.98 -19.83 -23.82
C GLY A 60 -0.83 -19.11 -25.16
N TYR A 61 -0.81 -17.78 -25.16
CA TYR A 61 -0.72 -16.96 -26.37
C TYR A 61 0.64 -16.29 -26.56
N LEU A 62 1.41 -16.12 -25.47
CA LEU A 62 2.67 -15.36 -25.46
C LEU A 62 3.84 -16.28 -25.11
N ALA A 63 3.92 -17.45 -25.74
CA ALA A 63 4.94 -18.45 -25.43
C ALA A 63 6.38 -17.91 -25.60
N HIS A 64 6.58 -16.93 -26.49
CA HIS A 64 7.90 -16.34 -26.74
C HIS A 64 8.23 -15.15 -25.82
N GLU A 65 7.31 -14.80 -24.93
CA GLU A 65 7.45 -13.65 -24.04
C GLU A 65 7.67 -14.07 -22.60
N ALA A 66 8.44 -15.14 -22.39
CA ALA A 66 8.70 -15.69 -21.05
C ALA A 66 9.29 -14.65 -20.10
N ALA A 67 10.21 -13.80 -20.58
CA ALA A 67 10.84 -12.78 -19.77
C ALA A 67 9.82 -11.74 -19.26
N THR A 68 8.88 -11.34 -20.12
CA THR A 68 7.82 -10.39 -19.74
C THR A 68 6.90 -10.99 -18.68
N LEU A 69 6.50 -12.25 -18.86
CA LEU A 69 5.65 -12.95 -17.91
C LEU A 69 6.35 -13.16 -16.56
N GLU A 70 7.63 -13.54 -16.60
CA GLU A 70 8.42 -13.71 -15.37
C GLU A 70 8.59 -12.40 -14.61
N ALA A 71 8.75 -11.27 -15.33
CA ALA A 71 8.84 -9.95 -14.71
C ALA A 71 7.56 -9.61 -13.95
N VAL A 72 6.39 -9.96 -14.49
CA VAL A 72 5.11 -9.75 -13.83
C VAL A 72 5.02 -10.60 -12.56
N ILE A 73 5.38 -11.88 -12.64
CA ILE A 73 5.35 -12.80 -11.50
C ILE A 73 6.26 -12.29 -10.38
N LYS A 74 7.49 -11.89 -10.73
CA LYS A 74 8.46 -11.38 -9.77
C LYS A 74 7.96 -10.09 -9.11
N ALA A 75 7.44 -9.15 -9.91
CA ALA A 75 6.94 -7.88 -9.40
C ALA A 75 5.73 -8.11 -8.47
N ARG A 76 4.84 -9.05 -8.82
CA ARG A 76 3.73 -9.44 -7.95
C ARG A 76 4.22 -9.94 -6.59
N GLY A 77 5.21 -10.84 -6.58
CA GLY A 77 5.77 -11.38 -5.34
C GLY A 77 6.36 -10.29 -4.47
N GLN A 78 7.10 -9.36 -5.06
CA GLN A 78 7.68 -8.22 -4.35
C GLN A 78 6.61 -7.29 -3.79
N ALA A 79 5.58 -6.99 -4.58
CA ALA A 79 4.47 -6.14 -4.15
C ALA A 79 3.67 -6.80 -3.02
N GLN A 80 3.44 -8.09 -3.11
CA GLN A 80 2.74 -8.86 -2.08
C GLN A 80 3.51 -8.86 -0.76
N GLY A 81 4.84 -9.03 -0.82
CA GLY A 81 5.70 -8.95 0.36
C GLY A 81 5.71 -7.55 0.98
N ALA A 82 5.79 -6.51 0.14
CA ALA A 82 5.75 -5.13 0.61
C ALA A 82 4.37 -4.79 1.22
N ALA A 83 3.29 -5.31 0.65
CA ALA A 83 1.94 -5.11 1.19
C ALA A 83 1.79 -5.79 2.55
N ALA A 84 2.37 -6.98 2.74
CA ALA A 84 2.35 -7.68 4.03
C ALA A 84 3.09 -6.87 5.09
N ALA A 85 4.25 -6.29 4.74
CA ALA A 85 5.02 -5.45 5.66
C ALA A 85 4.25 -4.17 6.02
N ALA A 86 3.60 -3.54 5.04
CA ALA A 86 2.79 -2.35 5.27
C ALA A 86 1.55 -2.65 6.12
N ARG A 87 0.96 -3.84 5.94
CA ARG A 87 -0.19 -4.27 6.75
C ARG A 87 0.21 -4.43 8.21
N ALA A 88 1.41 -4.92 8.47
CA ALA A 88 1.93 -5.07 9.83
C ALA A 88 2.26 -3.72 10.46
N ALA A 89 2.59 -2.70 9.67
CA ALA A 89 2.97 -1.37 10.14
C ALA A 89 2.39 -0.27 9.24
N PRO A 90 1.03 -0.06 9.27
CA PRO A 90 0.37 0.88 8.34
C PRO A 90 0.79 2.33 8.52
N THR A 91 1.36 2.68 9.69
CA THR A 91 1.81 4.04 9.98
C THR A 91 3.30 4.24 9.70
N SER A 92 4.01 3.20 9.26
CA SER A 92 5.43 3.29 8.92
C SER A 92 5.60 3.91 7.53
N ALA A 93 6.24 5.08 7.46
CA ALA A 93 6.54 5.74 6.19
C ALA A 93 7.45 4.87 5.31
N SER A 94 8.39 4.16 5.93
CA SER A 94 9.31 3.26 5.24
C SER A 94 8.56 2.09 4.58
N ALA A 95 7.64 1.44 5.32
CA ALA A 95 6.87 0.31 4.79
C ALA A 95 5.93 0.76 3.67
N ILE A 96 5.25 1.89 3.84
CA ILE A 96 4.34 2.44 2.82
C ILE A 96 5.12 2.88 1.59
N GLY A 97 6.29 3.50 1.77
CA GLY A 97 7.16 3.89 0.65
C GLY A 97 7.65 2.69 -0.14
N ALA A 98 8.04 1.62 0.53
CA ALA A 98 8.47 0.38 -0.12
C ALA A 98 7.32 -0.25 -0.91
N LEU A 99 6.09 -0.22 -0.37
CA LEU A 99 4.91 -0.69 -1.07
C LEU A 99 4.65 0.13 -2.33
N ALA A 100 4.75 1.46 -2.24
CA ALA A 100 4.55 2.34 -3.40
C ALA A 100 5.53 2.02 -4.53
N VAL A 101 6.80 1.80 -4.20
CA VAL A 101 7.83 1.43 -5.18
C VAL A 101 7.51 0.07 -5.81
N ALA A 102 7.15 -0.92 -5.00
CA ALA A 102 6.82 -2.26 -5.49
C ALA A 102 5.56 -2.24 -6.37
N GLU A 103 4.56 -1.42 -6.03
CA GLU A 103 3.35 -1.26 -6.83
C GLU A 103 3.64 -0.58 -8.17
N GLN A 104 4.54 0.40 -8.20
CA GLN A 104 4.97 1.01 -9.46
C GLN A 104 5.67 -0.02 -10.35
N ALA A 105 6.51 -0.86 -9.78
CA ALA A 105 7.19 -1.92 -10.52
C ALA A 105 6.19 -2.92 -11.10
N LEU A 106 5.19 -3.32 -10.31
CA LEU A 106 4.14 -4.23 -10.78
C LEU A 106 3.31 -3.58 -11.89
N GLY A 107 2.90 -2.32 -11.70
CA GLY A 107 2.17 -1.56 -12.71
C GLY A 107 2.94 -1.42 -14.00
N GLY A 108 4.26 -1.17 -13.91
CA GLY A 108 5.12 -1.09 -15.07
C GLY A 108 5.25 -2.41 -15.82
N SER A 109 5.39 -3.53 -15.09
CA SER A 109 5.49 -4.85 -15.72
C SER A 109 4.16 -5.27 -16.35
N LEU A 110 3.02 -4.96 -15.71
CA LEU A 110 1.69 -5.20 -16.29
C LEU A 110 1.46 -4.34 -17.53
N GLY A 111 1.90 -3.08 -17.51
CA GLY A 111 1.80 -2.20 -18.66
C GLY A 111 2.61 -2.73 -19.85
N ARG A 112 3.80 -3.25 -19.59
CA ARG A 112 4.63 -3.87 -20.60
C ARG A 112 3.95 -5.13 -21.19
N LEU A 113 3.34 -5.93 -20.33
CA LEU A 113 2.58 -7.10 -20.76
C LEU A 113 1.40 -6.69 -21.65
N MET A 114 0.69 -5.63 -21.29
CA MET A 114 -0.42 -5.13 -22.09
C MET A 114 0.05 -4.62 -23.47
N MET A 115 1.21 -3.96 -23.53
CA MET A 115 1.79 -3.52 -24.80
C MET A 115 2.15 -4.71 -25.68
N VAL A 116 2.72 -5.76 -25.09
CA VAL A 116 3.03 -6.99 -25.83
C VAL A 116 1.75 -7.66 -26.31
N ALA A 117 0.72 -7.72 -25.45
CA ALA A 117 -0.57 -8.33 -25.77
C ALA A 117 -1.25 -7.63 -26.97
N GLU A 118 -1.03 -6.33 -27.16
CA GLU A 118 -1.57 -5.61 -28.31
C GLU A 118 -1.00 -6.12 -29.64
N SER A 119 0.16 -6.74 -29.63
CA SER A 119 0.77 -7.35 -30.81
C SER A 119 0.19 -8.73 -31.12
N TYR A 120 -0.68 -9.26 -30.26
CA TYR A 120 -1.27 -10.60 -30.38
C TYR A 120 -2.81 -10.48 -30.40
N PRO A 121 -3.41 -10.32 -31.58
CA PRO A 121 -4.87 -10.12 -31.70
C PRO A 121 -5.72 -11.22 -31.06
N GLU A 122 -5.24 -12.47 -31.06
CA GLU A 122 -5.94 -13.60 -30.44
C GLU A 122 -6.19 -13.38 -28.94
N LEU A 123 -5.22 -12.78 -28.26
CA LEU A 123 -5.33 -12.51 -26.83
C LEU A 123 -6.37 -11.43 -26.55
N LYS A 124 -6.47 -10.43 -27.43
CA LYS A 124 -7.46 -9.35 -27.30
C LYS A 124 -8.90 -9.84 -27.50
N ALA A 125 -9.09 -10.88 -28.29
CA ALA A 125 -10.41 -11.43 -28.57
C ALA A 125 -11.02 -12.12 -27.34
N ASP A 126 -10.21 -12.48 -26.35
CA ASP A 126 -10.64 -13.09 -25.10
C ASP A 126 -10.82 -12.04 -23.99
#